data_3fc269af417cfaf62d4829aa8a046b86
#
_entry.id   3fc269af417cfaf62d4829aa8a046b86
#
_cell.length_a   1.000
_cell.length_b   1.000
_cell.length_c   1.000
_cell.angle_alpha   90.00
_cell.angle_beta   90.00
_cell.angle_gamma   90.00
#
_symmetry.space_group_name_H-M   'P 1'
#
loop_
_entity.id
_entity.type
_entity.pdbx_description
1 polymer ?
#
loop_
_entity_poly.entity_id
_entity_poly.type
_entity_poly.pdbx_seq_one_letter_code
_entity_poly.pdbx_strand_id
1 'polypeptide(L)'
;KEVRRYEPPDGSFILVFLGDENTTHQLELTWMKERKEPYSLGDNEFHLAFKVDDFAAAHALHEKMGCICFENKSMGIYFIHDPDDYWIEIIPKKR
;
A
#
# COMPACT_ATOMS: atom_id res chain seq x y z
N LYS A 1 -7.24 -7.21 1.90
CA LYS A 1 -7.86 -8.48 1.56
C LYS A 1 -8.32 -8.44 0.11
N GLU A 2 -8.00 -9.48 -0.67
CA GLU A 2 -8.44 -9.55 -2.06
C GLU A 2 -9.94 -9.84 -2.10
N VAL A 3 -10.69 -9.00 -2.82
CA VAL A 3 -12.15 -9.15 -2.93
C VAL A 3 -12.59 -9.53 -4.34
N ARG A 4 -11.74 -9.26 -5.35
CA ARG A 4 -12.06 -9.60 -6.73
C ARG A 4 -10.78 -9.63 -7.55
N ARG A 5 -10.78 -10.44 -8.61
CA ARG A 5 -9.63 -10.56 -9.51
C ARG A 5 -10.16 -10.71 -10.94
N TYR A 6 -9.45 -10.11 -11.87
CA TYR A 6 -9.74 -10.31 -13.30
C TYR A 6 -8.44 -10.63 -14.04
N GLU A 7 -8.48 -11.70 -14.82
CA GLU A 7 -7.35 -12.14 -15.66
C GLU A 7 -7.88 -12.40 -17.06
N PRO A 8 -7.48 -11.58 -18.06
CA PRO A 8 -7.92 -11.85 -19.43
C PRO A 8 -7.29 -13.15 -19.96
N PRO A 9 -7.94 -13.80 -20.96
CA PRO A 9 -7.45 -15.09 -21.48
C PRO A 9 -6.03 -15.05 -22.02
N ASP A 10 -5.59 -13.91 -22.56
CA ASP A 10 -4.25 -13.79 -23.13
C ASP A 10 -3.15 -13.56 -22.06
N GLY A 11 -3.53 -13.37 -20.79
CA GLY A 11 -2.57 -13.17 -19.71
C GLY A 11 -1.81 -11.87 -19.76
N SER A 12 -2.28 -10.89 -20.54
CA SER A 12 -1.54 -9.63 -20.75
C SER A 12 -1.49 -8.76 -19.51
N PHE A 13 -2.46 -8.88 -18.62
CA PHE A 13 -2.46 -8.14 -17.35
C PHE A 13 -3.31 -8.87 -16.31
N ILE A 14 -3.19 -8.43 -15.07
CA ILE A 14 -4.03 -8.94 -13.98
C ILE A 14 -4.49 -7.76 -13.16
N LEU A 15 -5.78 -7.71 -12.85
CA LEU A 15 -6.34 -6.72 -11.93
C LEU A 15 -6.69 -7.43 -10.62
N VAL A 16 -6.20 -6.89 -9.53
CA VAL A 16 -6.52 -7.40 -8.19
C VAL A 16 -7.15 -6.26 -7.40
N PHE A 17 -8.34 -6.51 -6.84
CA PHE A 17 -9.07 -5.51 -6.08
C PHE A 17 -8.99 -5.86 -4.61
N LEU A 18 -8.46 -4.96 -3.81
CA LEU A 18 -8.31 -5.12 -2.37
C LEU A 18 -9.36 -4.29 -1.65
N GLY A 19 -9.90 -4.83 -0.58
CA GLY A 19 -10.89 -4.12 0.20
C GLY A 19 -10.95 -4.65 1.62
N ASP A 20 -11.83 -4.06 2.42
CA ASP A 20 -12.05 -4.50 3.79
C ASP A 20 -13.55 -4.52 4.10
N GLU A 21 -13.90 -4.82 5.33
CA GLU A 21 -15.29 -4.95 5.76
C GLU A 21 -15.89 -3.61 6.20
N ASN A 22 -15.09 -2.56 6.30
CA ASN A 22 -15.51 -1.30 6.87
C ASN A 22 -16.08 -0.33 5.84
N THR A 23 -15.65 -0.45 4.58
CA THR A 23 -16.09 0.45 3.52
C THR A 23 -16.33 -0.32 2.23
N THR A 24 -16.94 0.36 1.26
CA THR A 24 -17.12 -0.20 -0.08
C THR A 24 -15.99 0.20 -1.04
N HIS A 25 -15.05 1.01 -0.57
CA HIS A 25 -13.92 1.41 -1.38
C HIS A 25 -12.99 0.23 -1.66
N GLN A 26 -12.43 0.21 -2.84
CA GLN A 26 -11.50 -0.84 -3.25
C GLN A 26 -10.25 -0.20 -3.83
N LEU A 27 -9.11 -0.84 -3.59
CA LEU A 27 -7.87 -0.45 -4.23
C LEU A 27 -7.61 -1.43 -5.35
N GLU A 28 -7.48 -0.93 -6.58
CA GLU A 28 -7.15 -1.76 -7.72
C GLU A 28 -5.65 -1.79 -7.93
N LEU A 29 -5.08 -2.99 -7.95
CA LEU A 29 -3.69 -3.21 -8.32
C LEU A 29 -3.66 -3.80 -9.72
N THR A 30 -2.79 -3.27 -10.58
CA THR A 30 -2.65 -3.74 -11.95
C THR A 30 -1.25 -4.30 -12.18
N TRP A 31 -1.19 -5.56 -12.56
CA TRP A 31 0.06 -6.17 -12.99
C TRP A 31 0.07 -6.27 -14.52
N MET A 32 1.16 -5.80 -15.14
CA MET A 32 1.33 -5.81 -16.59
C MET A 32 2.42 -6.80 -16.97
N LYS A 33 2.07 -7.82 -17.75
CA LYS A 33 2.99 -8.88 -18.12
C LYS A 33 4.26 -8.38 -18.81
N GLU A 34 4.11 -7.40 -19.68
CA GLU A 34 5.23 -6.89 -20.48
C GLU A 34 6.03 -5.79 -19.77
N ARG A 35 5.59 -5.37 -18.58
CA ARG A 35 6.30 -4.33 -17.86
C ARG A 35 7.51 -4.89 -17.13
N LYS A 36 8.70 -4.46 -17.51
CA LYS A 36 9.96 -4.93 -16.93
C LYS A 36 10.68 -3.84 -16.13
N GLU A 37 10.50 -2.58 -16.50
CA GLU A 37 11.16 -1.49 -15.81
C GLU A 37 10.37 -1.04 -14.59
N PRO A 38 11.05 -0.46 -13.59
CA PRO A 38 10.36 0.18 -12.46
C PRO A 38 9.46 1.30 -12.94
N TYR A 39 8.42 1.60 -12.17
CA TYR A 39 7.55 2.74 -12.47
C TYR A 39 8.23 4.04 -12.10
N SER A 40 7.99 5.07 -12.92
CA SER A 40 8.45 6.42 -12.61
C SER A 40 7.44 7.07 -11.67
N LEU A 41 7.85 7.31 -10.44
CA LEU A 41 6.96 7.85 -9.41
C LEU A 41 7.06 9.38 -9.29
N GLY A 42 7.83 10.02 -10.19
CA GLY A 42 8.05 11.46 -10.12
C GLY A 42 8.72 11.82 -8.81
N ASP A 43 8.23 12.84 -8.16
CA ASP A 43 8.72 13.24 -6.84
C ASP A 43 7.95 12.54 -5.71
N ASN A 44 7.09 11.58 -6.06
CA ASN A 44 6.30 10.81 -5.10
C ASN A 44 5.44 11.73 -4.22
N GLU A 45 4.77 12.71 -4.87
CA GLU A 45 4.11 13.80 -4.17
C GLU A 45 2.80 13.42 -3.51
N PHE A 46 2.20 12.30 -3.90
CA PHE A 46 0.98 11.86 -3.22
C PHE A 46 1.09 10.41 -2.81
N HIS A 47 0.27 10.04 -1.84
CA HIS A 47 0.33 8.71 -1.27
C HIS A 47 -1.03 8.34 -0.69
N LEU A 48 -1.22 7.05 -0.43
CA LEU A 48 -2.36 6.56 0.33
C LEU A 48 -2.03 6.63 1.81
N ALA A 49 -3.05 6.83 2.64
CA ALA A 49 -2.90 6.80 4.08
C ALA A 49 -3.90 5.81 4.67
N PHE A 50 -3.45 5.02 5.62
CA PHE A 50 -4.30 4.05 6.32
C PHE A 50 -4.28 4.32 7.81
N LYS A 51 -5.47 4.39 8.41
CA LYS A 51 -5.61 4.46 9.86
C LYS A 51 -5.60 3.04 10.40
N VAL A 52 -4.82 2.81 11.44
CA VAL A 52 -4.72 1.48 12.05
C VAL A 52 -5.21 1.53 13.48
N ASP A 53 -5.86 0.46 13.93
CA ASP A 53 -6.39 0.39 15.28
C ASP A 53 -5.30 0.26 16.33
N ASP A 54 -4.28 -0.54 16.05
CA ASP A 54 -3.16 -0.76 16.96
C ASP A 54 -1.87 -0.29 16.28
N PHE A 55 -1.54 0.96 16.52
CA PHE A 55 -0.39 1.59 15.88
C PHE A 55 0.93 0.91 16.26
N ALA A 56 1.09 0.55 17.52
CA ALA A 56 2.33 -0.10 17.97
C ALA A 56 2.50 -1.47 17.33
N ALA A 57 1.42 -2.25 17.22
CA ALA A 57 1.49 -3.55 16.58
C ALA A 57 1.78 -3.42 15.08
N ALA A 58 1.16 -2.45 14.43
CA ALA A 58 1.41 -2.19 13.00
C ALA A 58 2.87 -1.82 12.77
N HIS A 59 3.41 -0.93 13.62
CA HIS A 59 4.80 -0.51 13.51
C HIS A 59 5.75 -1.70 13.69
N ALA A 60 5.50 -2.54 14.70
CA ALA A 60 6.34 -3.71 14.94
C ALA A 60 6.33 -4.66 13.75
N LEU A 61 5.15 -4.87 13.16
CA LEU A 61 5.02 -5.72 11.98
C LEU A 61 5.80 -5.15 10.79
N HIS A 62 5.61 -3.86 10.51
CA HIS A 62 6.27 -3.23 9.37
C HIS A 62 7.79 -3.13 9.55
N GLU A 63 8.24 -2.97 10.79
CA GLU A 63 9.67 -3.02 11.10
C GLU A 63 10.23 -4.41 10.81
N LYS A 64 9.52 -5.44 11.24
CA LYS A 64 9.92 -6.82 10.98
C LYS A 64 9.95 -7.12 9.48
N MET A 65 9.01 -6.56 8.72
CA MET A 65 8.97 -6.69 7.25
C MET A 65 10.08 -5.92 6.56
N GLY A 66 10.69 -4.96 7.25
CA GLY A 66 11.74 -4.14 6.66
C GLY A 66 11.24 -3.10 5.67
N CYS A 67 9.98 -2.69 5.77
CA CYS A 67 9.39 -1.78 4.77
C CYS A 67 9.18 -0.35 5.26
N ILE A 68 9.58 -0.01 6.49
CA ILE A 68 9.47 1.37 6.97
C ILE A 68 10.53 2.22 6.27
N CYS A 69 10.10 3.30 5.62
CA CYS A 69 11.01 4.17 4.88
C CYS A 69 11.15 5.56 5.48
N PHE A 70 10.23 5.98 6.34
CA PHE A 70 10.33 7.29 7.00
C PHE A 70 9.47 7.30 8.26
N GLU A 71 10.00 7.90 9.32
CA GLU A 71 9.25 8.06 10.57
C GLU A 71 9.17 9.53 10.94
N ASN A 72 7.97 10.01 11.21
CA ASN A 72 7.75 11.38 11.70
C ASN A 72 7.22 11.28 13.13
N LYS A 73 8.15 11.21 14.08
CA LYS A 73 7.77 10.99 15.49
C LYS A 73 7.04 12.18 16.09
N SER A 74 7.33 13.39 15.62
CA SER A 74 6.65 14.58 16.13
C SER A 74 5.18 14.60 15.76
N MET A 75 4.82 14.05 14.61
CA MET A 75 3.42 13.93 14.19
C MET A 75 2.80 12.60 14.60
N GLY A 76 3.60 11.63 15.04
CA GLY A 76 3.11 10.32 15.44
C GLY A 76 2.65 9.48 14.26
N ILE A 77 3.35 9.55 13.15
CA ILE A 77 3.05 8.78 11.95
C ILE A 77 4.34 8.20 11.37
N TYR A 78 4.18 7.24 10.45
CA TYR A 78 5.32 6.76 9.69
C TYR A 78 4.86 6.32 8.30
N PHE A 79 5.83 6.13 7.41
CA PHE A 79 5.58 5.67 6.04
C PHE A 79 6.24 4.32 5.82
N ILE A 80 5.57 3.49 5.04
CA ILE A 80 6.15 2.26 4.50
C ILE A 80 6.18 2.41 2.97
N HIS A 81 6.99 1.58 2.31
CA HIS A 81 6.96 1.53 0.86
C HIS A 81 6.46 0.16 0.41
N ASP A 82 5.73 0.15 -0.70
CA ASP A 82 5.30 -1.11 -1.30
C ASP A 82 6.43 -1.66 -2.19
N PRO A 83 6.25 -2.85 -2.80
CA PRO A 83 7.30 -3.43 -3.64
C PRO A 83 7.71 -2.57 -4.84
N ASP A 84 6.88 -1.61 -5.25
CA ASP A 84 7.18 -0.69 -6.35
C ASP A 84 7.67 0.68 -5.85
N ASP A 85 7.96 0.79 -4.56
CA ASP A 85 8.44 2.00 -3.89
C ASP A 85 7.41 3.13 -3.76
N TYR A 86 6.13 2.83 -3.93
CA TYR A 86 5.09 3.78 -3.55
C TYR A 86 5.05 3.92 -2.04
N TRP A 87 4.94 5.14 -1.56
CA TRP A 87 4.86 5.41 -0.14
C TRP A 87 3.43 5.28 0.36
N ILE A 88 3.27 4.68 1.53
CA ILE A 88 1.99 4.50 2.20
C ILE A 88 2.15 5.03 3.63
N GLU A 89 1.28 5.96 3.99
CA GLU A 89 1.33 6.56 5.32
C GLU A 89 0.51 5.72 6.30
N ILE A 90 1.06 5.50 7.49
CA ILE A 90 0.38 4.76 8.56
C ILE A 90 0.07 5.74 9.66
N ILE A 91 -1.20 5.86 10.00
CA ILE A 91 -1.74 6.85 10.94
C ILE A 91 -2.47 6.13 12.06
N PRO A 92 -2.27 6.52 13.33
CA PRO A 92 -3.07 5.94 14.40
C PRO A 92 -4.53 6.39 14.26
N LYS A 93 -5.45 5.51 14.59
CA LYS A 93 -6.88 5.81 14.53
C LYS A 93 -7.26 6.98 15.44
N LYS A 94 -6.60 7.06 16.59
CA LYS A 94 -6.73 8.19 17.51
C LYS A 94 -5.41 8.92 17.61
N ARG A 95 -5.42 10.20 17.33
CA ARG A 95 -4.23 11.04 17.38
C ARG A 95 -4.34 12.06 18.46
#